data_1bc86b205c9e6d34fbbe2cff36935a77
#
_entry.id   1bc86b205c9e6d34fbbe2cff36935a77
#
_cell.length_a   1.000
_cell.length_b   1.000
_cell.length_c   1.000
_cell.angle_alpha   90.00
_cell.angle_beta   90.00
_cell.angle_gamma   90.00
#
_symmetry.space_group_name_H-M   'P 1'
#
loop_
_entity.id
_entity.type
_entity.pdbx_description
1 polymer ?
#
loop_
_entity_poly.entity_id
_entity_poly.type
_entity_poly.pdbx_seq_one_letter_code
_entity_poly.pdbx_strand_id
1 'polypeptide(L)'
;MKKIEEVTKSDLLSREFMQEVFDEEDEIERGVNIANLMDRARELKAYTEFKVLLDAFRKAEREALPEKTKGTLCQWTNFESDEYNNMICGYWNATERGILKPNSDEYACYHPILPIERLKNIETGAEQIKLAYKRNGTWHEIVVPKSLIASASKIVALAEQGIAVTSENAKLLVKYLSDVENQNDNLIKIKRSTSKFGWINKDFIPFDGDIIFDGDMKFKQVSESVTTQGSYTTWLDHVRTVRARKRIESKFCLTASFASVLVAPLRGLPFFVDLWGGTEAGKSVALMLAASVWANPDENAFIGDYKSTETALEAKADMLNHLPMLLDDTSNQNRRLAENFESLVYVLCSGKGKTRSNKDIGINRESRWKNCIITNGEKPLTSYVNQGGAMNRILEISCDGYIFEDPRLTASVVKNNYGYAGRDFIKILKEIGVEGIMEIQKSFLDELDNDEKMQKQSLSLSIVLTADKIATDYIFKDGEYIDIEEAKQTLIDKNELSDNERCYRYIVDKVA
;
A
#
# COMPACT_ATOMS: atom_id res chain seq x y z
N MET A 1 -28.65 -38.83 44.52
CA MET A 1 -29.15 -39.25 43.20
C MET A 1 -29.81 -40.65 43.28
N LYS A 2 -30.97 -40.90 42.65
CA LYS A 2 -31.59 -42.25 42.56
C LYS A 2 -30.66 -43.20 41.79
N LYS A 3 -30.72 -44.54 42.11
CA LYS A 3 -30.01 -45.52 41.28
C LYS A 3 -30.52 -45.45 39.85
N ILE A 4 -29.63 -45.55 38.88
CA ILE A 4 -29.96 -45.35 37.45
C ILE A 4 -31.03 -46.29 36.96
N GLU A 5 -31.07 -47.53 37.47
CA GLU A 5 -32.08 -48.53 37.15
C GLU A 5 -33.50 -48.14 37.62
N GLU A 6 -33.61 -47.30 38.68
CA GLU A 6 -34.87 -46.86 39.24
C GLU A 6 -35.38 -45.53 38.63
N VAL A 7 -34.60 -44.92 37.75
CA VAL A 7 -34.96 -43.65 37.11
C VAL A 7 -36.03 -43.89 36.07
N THR A 8 -37.14 -43.18 36.22
CA THR A 8 -38.32 -43.26 35.34
C THR A 8 -38.26 -42.18 34.26
N LYS A 9 -39.13 -42.25 33.24
CA LYS A 9 -39.23 -41.21 32.21
C LYS A 9 -39.63 -39.84 32.81
N SER A 10 -40.46 -39.82 33.83
CA SER A 10 -40.85 -38.59 34.50
C SER A 10 -39.68 -37.95 35.26
N ASP A 11 -38.80 -38.74 35.88
CA ASP A 11 -37.60 -38.26 36.56
C ASP A 11 -36.65 -37.59 35.53
N LEU A 12 -36.39 -38.24 34.40
CA LEU A 12 -35.52 -37.72 33.33
C LEU A 12 -35.98 -36.38 32.75
N LEU A 13 -37.27 -36.07 32.84
CA LEU A 13 -37.84 -34.84 32.34
C LEU A 13 -38.20 -33.85 33.45
N SER A 14 -37.82 -34.15 34.72
CA SER A 14 -38.01 -33.28 35.86
C SER A 14 -36.89 -32.29 36.01
N ARG A 15 -37.25 -31.05 36.27
CA ARG A 15 -36.30 -29.98 36.50
C ARG A 15 -35.51 -30.22 37.79
N GLU A 16 -36.16 -30.67 38.82
CA GLU A 16 -35.56 -30.94 40.16
C GLU A 16 -34.50 -32.06 40.04
N PHE A 17 -34.81 -33.12 39.31
CA PHE A 17 -33.87 -34.21 39.10
C PHE A 17 -32.66 -33.78 38.26
N MET A 18 -32.88 -32.98 37.24
CA MET A 18 -31.76 -32.42 36.43
C MET A 18 -30.91 -31.46 37.26
N GLN A 19 -31.52 -30.66 38.15
CA GLN A 19 -30.78 -29.79 39.01
C GLN A 19 -29.86 -30.59 39.97
N GLU A 20 -30.36 -31.69 40.58
CA GLU A 20 -29.55 -32.60 41.41
C GLU A 20 -28.33 -33.15 40.67
N VAL A 21 -28.48 -33.47 39.35
CA VAL A 21 -27.38 -33.97 38.51
C VAL A 21 -26.37 -32.87 38.24
N PHE A 22 -26.78 -31.63 38.05
CA PHE A 22 -25.92 -30.51 37.79
C PHE A 22 -25.28 -29.89 39.05
N ASP A 23 -25.84 -30.17 40.26
CA ASP A 23 -25.27 -29.76 41.55
C ASP A 23 -24.11 -30.66 41.99
N GLU A 24 -23.78 -31.75 41.25
CA GLU A 24 -22.61 -32.61 41.47
C GLU A 24 -21.32 -31.80 41.25
N GLU A 25 -20.49 -31.69 42.31
CA GLU A 25 -19.25 -30.88 42.26
C GLU A 25 -18.13 -31.54 41.44
N ASP A 26 -18.09 -32.90 41.43
CA ASP A 26 -17.09 -33.64 40.65
C ASP A 26 -17.54 -33.67 39.16
N GLU A 27 -16.81 -32.93 38.30
CA GLU A 27 -17.10 -32.86 36.87
C GLU A 27 -16.99 -34.22 36.15
N ILE A 28 -16.10 -35.11 36.62
CA ILE A 28 -15.94 -36.42 36.02
C ILE A 28 -17.11 -37.31 36.41
N GLU A 29 -17.50 -37.33 37.68
CA GLU A 29 -18.65 -38.08 38.18
C GLU A 29 -19.96 -37.58 37.58
N ARG A 30 -20.14 -36.27 37.46
CA ARG A 30 -21.24 -35.66 36.77
C ARG A 30 -21.30 -36.10 35.29
N GLY A 31 -20.14 -36.12 34.60
CA GLY A 31 -20.05 -36.59 33.21
C GLY A 31 -20.45 -38.05 33.03
N VAL A 32 -20.01 -38.94 33.94
CA VAL A 32 -20.39 -40.34 33.96
C VAL A 32 -21.87 -40.52 34.23
N ASN A 33 -22.43 -39.78 35.20
CA ASN A 33 -23.86 -39.79 35.52
C ASN A 33 -24.72 -39.38 34.31
N ILE A 34 -24.33 -38.30 33.62
CA ILE A 34 -25.01 -37.83 32.40
C ILE A 34 -24.95 -38.91 31.30
N ALA A 35 -23.82 -39.56 31.09
CA ALA A 35 -23.69 -40.63 30.09
C ALA A 35 -24.63 -41.77 30.39
N ASN A 36 -24.65 -42.24 31.64
CA ASN A 36 -25.53 -43.31 32.11
C ASN A 36 -27.03 -42.93 31.97
N LEU A 37 -27.39 -41.70 32.27
CA LEU A 37 -28.75 -41.16 32.09
C LEU A 37 -29.15 -41.03 30.62
N MET A 38 -28.21 -40.75 29.72
CA MET A 38 -28.48 -40.78 28.27
C MET A 38 -28.81 -42.20 27.79
N ASP A 39 -28.10 -43.21 28.28
CA ASP A 39 -28.38 -44.62 27.95
C ASP A 39 -29.74 -45.03 28.53
N ARG A 40 -30.04 -44.68 29.78
CA ARG A 40 -31.35 -44.91 30.37
C ARG A 40 -32.48 -44.22 29.62
N ALA A 41 -32.27 -43.01 29.14
CA ALA A 41 -33.21 -42.27 28.31
C ALA A 41 -33.51 -42.97 26.96
N ARG A 42 -32.52 -43.67 26.39
CA ARG A 42 -32.71 -44.53 25.20
C ARG A 42 -33.62 -45.72 25.50
N GLU A 43 -33.37 -46.42 26.61
CA GLU A 43 -34.19 -47.56 27.03
C GLU A 43 -35.67 -47.16 27.26
N LEU A 44 -35.89 -45.99 27.88
CA LEU A 44 -37.23 -45.46 28.20
C LEU A 44 -37.88 -44.72 27.01
N LYS A 45 -37.27 -44.73 25.81
CA LYS A 45 -37.71 -44.00 24.60
C LYS A 45 -37.96 -42.50 24.84
N ALA A 46 -37.16 -41.88 25.71
CA ALA A 46 -37.26 -40.50 26.08
C ALA A 46 -35.98 -39.69 25.68
N TYR A 47 -35.10 -40.25 24.87
CA TYR A 47 -33.77 -39.70 24.55
C TYR A 47 -33.85 -38.31 23.94
N THR A 48 -34.74 -38.06 23.01
CA THR A 48 -34.87 -36.76 22.32
C THR A 48 -35.33 -35.67 23.28
N GLU A 49 -36.32 -35.98 24.12
CA GLU A 49 -36.89 -35.05 25.10
C GLU A 49 -35.85 -34.75 26.20
N PHE A 50 -35.16 -35.79 26.69
CA PHE A 50 -34.09 -35.67 27.69
C PHE A 50 -32.91 -34.83 27.15
N LYS A 51 -32.49 -35.05 25.91
CA LYS A 51 -31.42 -34.30 25.28
C LYS A 51 -31.74 -32.81 25.16
N VAL A 52 -32.99 -32.45 24.78
CA VAL A 52 -33.41 -31.05 24.75
C VAL A 52 -33.36 -30.42 26.13
N LEU A 53 -33.78 -31.13 27.19
CA LEU A 53 -33.72 -30.63 28.55
C LEU A 53 -32.27 -30.50 29.04
N LEU A 54 -31.44 -31.47 28.77
CA LEU A 54 -30.00 -31.45 29.09
C LEU A 54 -29.28 -30.28 28.42
N ASP A 55 -29.57 -30.04 27.15
CA ASP A 55 -28.96 -28.91 26.42
C ASP A 55 -29.48 -27.56 26.95
N ALA A 56 -30.75 -27.50 27.39
CA ALA A 56 -31.32 -26.33 28.07
C ALA A 56 -30.66 -26.07 29.42
N PHE A 57 -30.40 -27.11 30.23
CA PHE A 57 -29.68 -26.98 31.51
C PHE A 57 -28.25 -26.56 31.29
N ARG A 58 -27.54 -27.16 30.36
CA ARG A 58 -26.16 -26.74 29.98
C ARG A 58 -26.14 -25.29 29.52
N LYS A 59 -27.14 -24.86 28.79
CA LYS A 59 -27.27 -23.47 28.37
C LYS A 59 -27.52 -22.53 29.56
N ALA A 60 -28.48 -22.92 30.44
CA ALA A 60 -28.81 -22.15 31.64
C ALA A 60 -27.60 -22.10 32.62
N GLU A 61 -26.84 -23.17 32.78
CA GLU A 61 -25.62 -23.20 33.60
C GLU A 61 -24.55 -22.26 33.00
N ARG A 62 -24.41 -22.22 31.66
CA ARG A 62 -23.51 -21.24 30.98
C ARG A 62 -23.99 -19.79 31.14
N GLU A 63 -25.30 -19.55 31.16
CA GLU A 63 -25.92 -18.23 31.31
C GLU A 63 -26.00 -17.82 32.81
N ALA A 64 -26.10 -18.78 33.75
CA ALA A 64 -26.09 -18.55 35.19
C ALA A 64 -24.67 -18.49 35.78
N LEU A 65 -23.61 -18.80 35.02
CA LEU A 65 -22.28 -18.37 35.38
C LEU A 65 -22.40 -16.84 35.57
N PRO A 66 -22.11 -16.30 36.79
CA PRO A 66 -22.25 -14.89 37.06
C PRO A 66 -21.60 -14.13 35.93
N GLU A 67 -22.12 -12.95 35.58
CA GLU A 67 -21.42 -12.01 34.71
C GLU A 67 -19.98 -12.02 35.18
N LYS A 68 -19.27 -13.03 34.71
CA LYS A 68 -17.89 -13.20 35.02
C LYS A 68 -17.25 -12.05 34.31
N THR A 69 -17.06 -11.17 35.22
CA THR A 69 -15.70 -10.93 35.33
C THR A 69 -15.31 -9.75 34.51
N LYS A 70 -14.97 -8.74 35.19
CA LYS A 70 -13.77 -7.98 34.89
C LYS A 70 -12.83 -8.96 34.17
N GLY A 71 -12.75 -8.87 32.86
CA GLY A 71 -12.04 -9.83 32.04
C GLY A 71 -10.60 -10.02 32.56
N THR A 72 -10.07 -11.22 32.42
CA THR A 72 -8.70 -11.53 32.82
C THR A 72 -7.74 -10.68 32.00
N LEU A 73 -6.80 -9.99 32.64
CA LEU A 73 -5.75 -9.24 31.96
C LEU A 73 -4.86 -10.19 31.16
N CYS A 74 -4.35 -9.71 30.03
CA CYS A 74 -3.27 -10.39 29.32
C CYS A 74 -2.02 -10.41 30.22
N GLN A 75 -1.47 -11.59 30.46
CA GLN A 75 -0.36 -11.78 31.42
C GLN A 75 1.04 -11.50 30.85
N TRP A 76 1.13 -11.02 29.64
CA TRP A 76 2.37 -10.47 29.07
C TRP A 76 2.35 -8.95 29.20
N THR A 77 3.30 -8.41 29.92
CA THR A 77 3.34 -6.99 30.30
C THR A 77 4.43 -6.18 29.60
N ASN A 78 5.18 -6.80 28.71
CA ASN A 78 6.34 -6.18 28.06
C ASN A 78 6.14 -5.85 26.59
N PHE A 79 4.90 -5.64 26.18
CA PHE A 79 4.64 -4.90 24.94
C PHE A 79 4.96 -3.43 25.23
N GLU A 80 5.83 -2.81 24.43
CA GLU A 80 6.52 -1.54 24.70
C GLU A 80 5.61 -0.30 24.85
N SER A 81 4.30 -0.48 24.96
CA SER A 81 3.34 0.59 25.13
C SER A 81 2.52 0.41 26.38
N ASP A 82 2.61 1.36 27.29
CA ASP A 82 1.77 1.43 28.51
C ASP A 82 0.27 1.42 28.20
N GLU A 83 -0.12 1.84 27.00
CA GLU A 83 -1.51 1.87 26.53
C GLU A 83 -2.16 0.47 26.48
N TYR A 84 -1.37 -0.61 26.30
CA TYR A 84 -1.88 -1.97 26.16
C TYR A 84 -1.72 -2.82 27.43
N ASN A 85 -1.11 -2.29 28.49
CA ASN A 85 -0.91 -3.02 29.73
C ASN A 85 -2.23 -3.42 30.42
N ASN A 86 -3.35 -2.78 30.09
CA ASN A 86 -4.67 -3.04 30.63
C ASN A 86 -5.59 -3.82 29.68
N MET A 87 -5.05 -4.44 28.63
CA MET A 87 -5.88 -5.23 27.71
C MET A 87 -6.47 -6.46 28.41
N ILE A 88 -7.75 -6.68 28.15
CA ILE A 88 -8.52 -7.79 28.71
C ILE A 88 -8.58 -8.91 27.68
N CYS A 89 -8.21 -10.13 28.08
CA CYS A 89 -8.35 -11.35 27.27
C CYS A 89 -9.65 -12.13 27.59
N GLY A 90 -10.50 -11.61 28.43
CA GLY A 90 -11.76 -12.22 28.83
C GLY A 90 -11.54 -13.54 29.59
N TYR A 91 -12.22 -14.57 29.13
CA TYR A 91 -12.10 -15.91 29.71
C TYR A 91 -10.92 -16.72 29.16
N TRP A 92 -10.15 -16.16 28.21
CA TRP A 92 -8.96 -16.83 27.64
C TRP A 92 -7.80 -16.82 28.65
N ASN A 93 -7.03 -17.90 28.66
CA ASN A 93 -5.81 -17.94 29.45
C ASN A 93 -4.64 -17.50 28.55
N ALA A 94 -4.36 -16.20 28.58
CA ALA A 94 -3.34 -15.56 27.75
C ALA A 94 -2.07 -15.34 28.56
N THR A 95 -1.03 -16.13 28.29
CA THR A 95 0.25 -16.16 29.01
C THR A 95 1.44 -15.99 28.07
N GLU A 96 2.63 -15.81 28.60
CA GLU A 96 3.89 -15.80 27.84
C GLU A 96 4.12 -17.08 27.02
N ARG A 97 3.48 -18.20 27.36
CA ARG A 97 3.55 -19.46 26.64
C ARG A 97 2.58 -19.57 25.47
N GLY A 98 1.60 -18.66 25.41
CA GLY A 98 0.58 -18.63 24.37
C GLY A 98 -0.83 -18.43 24.92
N ILE A 99 -1.80 -18.67 24.07
CA ILE A 99 -3.22 -18.45 24.30
C ILE A 99 -3.92 -19.80 24.40
N LEU A 100 -4.45 -20.13 25.57
CA LEU A 100 -5.22 -21.35 25.80
C LEU A 100 -6.72 -21.05 25.85
N LYS A 101 -7.50 -21.99 25.35
CA LYS A 101 -8.93 -22.04 25.53
C LYS A 101 -9.26 -22.26 27.02
N PRO A 102 -10.31 -21.66 27.56
CA PRO A 102 -10.70 -21.85 28.97
C PRO A 102 -10.97 -23.31 29.30
N ASN A 103 -10.47 -23.76 30.44
CA ASN A 103 -10.65 -25.12 30.96
C ASN A 103 -10.27 -26.22 29.94
N SER A 104 -9.23 -25.98 29.16
CA SER A 104 -8.77 -26.90 28.10
C SER A 104 -7.27 -26.71 27.89
N ASP A 105 -6.59 -27.76 27.43
CA ASP A 105 -5.21 -27.72 26.99
C ASP A 105 -5.07 -27.33 25.52
N GLU A 106 -6.19 -26.95 24.85
CA GLU A 106 -6.19 -26.53 23.45
C GLU A 106 -5.64 -25.11 23.30
N TYR A 107 -4.61 -24.98 22.50
CA TYR A 107 -4.02 -23.67 22.17
C TYR A 107 -4.74 -22.98 21.00
N ALA A 108 -5.15 -21.74 21.21
CA ALA A 108 -5.52 -20.84 20.12
C ALA A 108 -4.26 -20.34 19.37
N CYS A 109 -3.18 -20.09 20.11
CA CYS A 109 -1.88 -19.72 19.56
C CYS A 109 -0.78 -20.11 20.55
N TYR A 110 0.35 -20.65 20.05
CA TYR A 110 1.48 -21.09 20.88
C TYR A 110 2.46 -19.96 21.24
N HIS A 111 2.05 -18.73 21.12
CA HIS A 111 2.77 -17.53 21.55
C HIS A 111 1.77 -16.38 21.79
N PRO A 112 2.17 -15.31 22.51
CA PRO A 112 1.36 -14.11 22.68
C PRO A 112 1.01 -13.49 21.35
N ILE A 113 -0.24 -13.09 21.19
CA ILE A 113 -0.75 -12.34 20.05
C ILE A 113 -1.95 -11.51 20.49
N LEU A 114 -2.04 -10.26 20.01
CA LEU A 114 -3.17 -9.37 20.32
C LEU A 114 -3.41 -8.35 19.19
N PRO A 115 -4.67 -7.93 18.98
CA PRO A 115 -4.99 -6.81 18.12
C PRO A 115 -4.67 -5.50 18.86
N ILE A 116 -3.92 -4.58 18.21
CA ILE A 116 -3.48 -3.33 18.84
C ILE A 116 -4.06 -2.07 18.20
N GLU A 117 -4.32 -2.08 16.91
CA GLU A 117 -4.88 -0.93 16.21
C GLU A 117 -5.82 -1.39 15.09
N ARG A 118 -6.82 -0.56 14.79
CA ARG A 118 -7.65 -0.69 13.58
C ARG A 118 -7.27 0.41 12.62
N LEU A 119 -7.01 0.04 11.36
CA LEU A 119 -6.75 0.99 10.30
C LEU A 119 -7.98 1.04 9.39
N LYS A 120 -8.60 2.21 9.30
CA LYS A 120 -9.75 2.43 8.41
C LYS A 120 -9.31 3.21 7.19
N ASN A 121 -9.30 2.54 6.04
CA ASN A 121 -8.93 3.16 4.79
C ASN A 121 -9.95 4.22 4.39
N ILE A 122 -9.48 5.45 4.19
CA ILE A 122 -10.34 6.63 3.94
C ILE A 122 -11.00 6.63 2.56
N GLU A 123 -10.46 5.84 1.63
CA GLU A 123 -10.95 5.80 0.24
C GLU A 123 -11.94 4.66 0.03
N THR A 124 -11.68 3.51 0.65
CA THR A 124 -12.47 2.29 0.45
C THR A 124 -13.42 2.01 1.61
N GLY A 125 -13.18 2.60 2.80
CA GLY A 125 -13.85 2.26 4.04
C GLY A 125 -13.47 0.89 4.60
N ALA A 126 -12.58 0.15 3.92
CA ALA A 126 -12.11 -1.16 4.36
C ALA A 126 -11.32 -1.03 5.67
N GLU A 127 -11.50 -2.02 6.55
CA GLU A 127 -10.75 -2.10 7.81
C GLU A 127 -9.63 -3.13 7.71
N GLN A 128 -8.47 -2.72 8.18
CA GLN A 128 -7.35 -3.59 8.48
C GLN A 128 -7.11 -3.59 9.99
N ILE A 129 -6.50 -4.64 10.49
CA ILE A 129 -6.13 -4.75 11.89
C ILE A 129 -4.63 -4.92 12.02
N LYS A 130 -4.04 -4.20 12.95
CA LYS A 130 -2.65 -4.35 13.33
C LYS A 130 -2.58 -5.33 14.49
N LEU A 131 -1.85 -6.41 14.28
CA LEU A 131 -1.61 -7.45 15.29
C LEU A 131 -0.18 -7.30 15.81
N ALA A 132 -0.02 -7.37 17.13
CA ALA A 132 1.27 -7.59 17.77
C ALA A 132 1.38 -9.05 18.17
N TYR A 133 2.52 -9.69 17.93
CA TYR A 133 2.79 -11.06 18.36
C TYR A 133 4.23 -11.23 18.81
N LYS A 134 4.46 -12.15 19.78
CA LYS A 134 5.79 -12.34 20.37
C LYS A 134 6.40 -13.65 19.90
N ARG A 135 7.59 -13.59 19.31
CA ARG A 135 8.37 -14.77 18.90
C ARG A 135 9.80 -14.60 19.37
N ASN A 136 10.39 -15.69 19.90
CA ASN A 136 11.78 -15.70 20.39
C ASN A 136 12.10 -14.53 21.35
N GLY A 137 11.14 -14.16 22.19
CA GLY A 137 11.30 -13.07 23.14
C GLY A 137 11.10 -11.65 22.57
N THR A 138 10.93 -11.51 21.25
CA THR A 138 10.79 -10.21 20.56
C THR A 138 9.37 -10.03 20.05
N TRP A 139 8.82 -8.80 20.22
CA TRP A 139 7.56 -8.40 19.64
C TRP A 139 7.71 -8.02 18.19
N HIS A 140 6.78 -8.47 17.38
CA HIS A 140 6.62 -8.17 15.96
C HIS A 140 5.24 -7.61 15.73
N GLU A 141 5.11 -6.76 14.72
CA GLU A 141 3.83 -6.17 14.31
C GLU A 141 3.54 -6.50 12.85
N ILE A 142 2.26 -6.71 12.55
CA ILE A 142 1.79 -6.95 11.18
C ILE A 142 0.42 -6.32 10.98
N VAL A 143 0.20 -5.74 9.81
CA VAL A 143 -1.10 -5.21 9.40
C VAL A 143 -1.74 -6.17 8.41
N VAL A 144 -2.96 -6.58 8.68
CA VAL A 144 -3.69 -7.55 7.86
C VAL A 144 -5.14 -7.13 7.64
N PRO A 145 -5.76 -7.50 6.49
CA PRO A 145 -7.18 -7.25 6.27
C PRO A 145 -8.04 -7.88 7.37
N LYS A 146 -9.04 -7.17 7.86
CA LYS A 146 -10.01 -7.68 8.85
C LYS A 146 -10.66 -8.98 8.38
N SER A 147 -10.95 -9.11 7.08
CA SER A 147 -11.52 -10.32 6.48
C SER A 147 -10.62 -11.55 6.58
N LEU A 148 -9.32 -11.38 6.79
CA LEU A 148 -8.38 -12.49 6.95
C LEU A 148 -8.52 -13.10 8.34
N ILE A 149 -8.56 -12.29 9.38
CA ILE A 149 -8.69 -12.75 10.77
C ILE A 149 -10.13 -13.15 11.15
N ALA A 150 -11.12 -12.79 10.35
CA ALA A 150 -12.52 -13.15 10.57
C ALA A 150 -12.90 -14.54 10.01
N SER A 151 -11.98 -15.24 9.35
CA SER A 151 -12.26 -16.51 8.68
C SER A 151 -11.22 -17.57 9.04
N ALA A 152 -11.67 -18.71 9.57
CA ALA A 152 -10.80 -19.82 9.94
C ALA A 152 -9.99 -20.39 8.75
N SER A 153 -10.55 -20.36 7.54
CA SER A 153 -9.84 -20.80 6.34
C SER A 153 -8.79 -19.81 5.84
N LYS A 154 -8.99 -18.51 6.09
CA LYS A 154 -8.07 -17.46 5.64
C LYS A 154 -6.96 -17.19 6.65
N ILE A 155 -7.25 -17.27 7.95
CA ILE A 155 -6.29 -16.93 9.02
C ILE A 155 -5.03 -17.79 9.00
N VAL A 156 -5.10 -18.99 8.42
CA VAL A 156 -3.96 -19.90 8.25
C VAL A 156 -2.81 -19.24 7.45
N ALA A 157 -3.12 -18.30 6.57
CA ALA A 157 -2.10 -17.53 5.83
C ALA A 157 -1.14 -16.75 6.74
N LEU A 158 -1.54 -16.45 7.99
CA LEU A 158 -0.65 -15.82 8.97
C LEU A 158 0.56 -16.68 9.36
N ALA A 159 0.52 -17.97 9.07
CA ALA A 159 1.66 -18.87 9.28
C ALA A 159 2.89 -18.44 8.46
N GLU A 160 2.71 -17.85 7.27
CA GLU A 160 3.78 -17.29 6.43
C GLU A 160 4.53 -16.16 7.14
N GLN A 161 3.86 -15.48 8.08
CA GLN A 161 4.43 -14.38 8.87
C GLN A 161 5.02 -14.86 10.22
N GLY A 162 5.09 -16.17 10.44
CA GLY A 162 5.62 -16.75 11.66
C GLY A 162 4.62 -16.85 12.82
N ILE A 163 3.34 -16.58 12.61
CA ILE A 163 2.29 -16.78 13.61
C ILE A 163 1.91 -18.25 13.67
N ALA A 164 1.86 -18.81 14.89
CA ALA A 164 1.60 -20.25 15.11
C ALA A 164 0.11 -20.57 14.92
N VAL A 165 -0.31 -20.65 13.67
CA VAL A 165 -1.66 -21.03 13.26
C VAL A 165 -1.61 -22.19 12.26
N THR A 166 -2.54 -23.12 12.42
CA THR A 166 -2.78 -24.28 11.54
C THR A 166 -4.27 -24.44 11.29
N SER A 167 -4.66 -25.37 10.44
CA SER A 167 -6.09 -25.69 10.24
C SER A 167 -6.79 -26.18 11.53
N GLU A 168 -6.05 -26.70 12.48
CA GLU A 168 -6.59 -27.24 13.73
C GLU A 168 -6.95 -26.13 14.73
N ASN A 169 -6.06 -25.16 14.96
CA ASN A 169 -6.28 -24.08 15.92
C ASN A 169 -6.90 -22.80 15.31
N ALA A 170 -7.07 -22.74 13.99
CA ALA A 170 -7.55 -21.56 13.28
C ALA A 170 -8.89 -21.01 13.82
N LYS A 171 -9.86 -21.89 14.13
CA LYS A 171 -11.16 -21.49 14.69
C LYS A 171 -11.02 -20.84 16.07
N LEU A 172 -10.13 -21.38 16.91
CA LEU A 172 -9.87 -20.85 18.23
C LEU A 172 -9.16 -19.50 18.14
N LEU A 173 -8.19 -19.36 17.25
CA LEU A 173 -7.50 -18.09 17.05
C LEU A 173 -8.42 -16.98 16.53
N VAL A 174 -9.28 -17.28 15.55
CA VAL A 174 -10.31 -16.33 15.07
C VAL A 174 -11.19 -15.88 16.23
N LYS A 175 -11.68 -16.83 17.04
CA LYS A 175 -12.55 -16.52 18.17
C LYS A 175 -11.83 -15.68 19.23
N TYR A 176 -10.59 -16.05 19.60
CA TYR A 176 -9.78 -15.29 20.54
C TYR A 176 -9.56 -13.85 20.09
N LEU A 177 -9.09 -13.64 18.85
CA LEU A 177 -8.84 -12.29 18.33
C LEU A 177 -10.11 -11.45 18.30
N SER A 178 -11.25 -12.04 17.92
CA SER A 178 -12.55 -11.36 17.96
C SER A 178 -12.99 -10.99 19.39
N ASP A 179 -12.85 -11.92 20.34
CA ASP A 179 -13.24 -11.68 21.75
C ASP A 179 -12.38 -10.57 22.35
N VAL A 180 -11.05 -10.61 22.14
CA VAL A 180 -10.12 -9.58 22.65
C VAL A 180 -10.40 -8.22 22.03
N GLU A 181 -10.60 -8.19 20.72
CA GLU A 181 -10.90 -6.93 20.01
C GLU A 181 -12.18 -6.27 20.54
N ASN A 182 -13.26 -7.06 20.72
CA ASN A 182 -14.55 -6.52 21.19
C ASN A 182 -14.50 -6.08 22.65
N GLN A 183 -13.73 -6.77 23.49
CA GLN A 183 -13.61 -6.42 24.92
C GLN A 183 -12.72 -5.20 25.15
N ASN A 184 -11.84 -4.87 24.21
CA ASN A 184 -10.92 -3.74 24.31
C ASN A 184 -11.22 -2.65 23.27
N ASP A 185 -12.47 -2.51 22.86
CA ASP A 185 -12.89 -1.55 21.82
C ASP A 185 -12.48 -0.11 22.16
N ASN A 186 -12.48 0.26 23.44
CA ASN A 186 -12.05 1.57 23.91
C ASN A 186 -10.52 1.76 23.96
N LEU A 187 -9.73 0.69 24.00
CA LEU A 187 -8.27 0.74 23.99
C LEU A 187 -7.71 0.64 22.57
N ILE A 188 -8.33 -0.15 21.71
CA ILE A 188 -7.89 -0.35 20.32
C ILE A 188 -8.33 0.85 19.49
N LYS A 189 -7.38 1.75 19.22
CA LYS A 189 -7.65 3.00 18.49
C LYS A 189 -7.95 2.72 17.02
N ILE A 190 -8.91 3.46 16.48
CA ILE A 190 -9.17 3.51 15.04
C ILE A 190 -8.32 4.64 14.45
N LYS A 191 -7.37 4.30 13.60
CA LYS A 191 -6.55 5.26 12.86
C LYS A 191 -7.02 5.32 11.40
N ARG A 192 -6.95 6.51 10.85
CA ARG A 192 -7.22 6.70 9.42
C ARG A 192 -6.03 6.20 8.62
N SER A 193 -6.29 5.50 7.52
CA SER A 193 -5.24 4.96 6.67
C SER A 193 -5.55 5.17 5.19
N THR A 194 -4.52 4.99 4.37
CA THR A 194 -4.60 5.02 2.91
C THR A 194 -3.61 4.06 2.30
N SER A 195 -3.95 3.48 1.16
CA SER A 195 -3.04 2.66 0.36
C SER A 195 -2.33 3.45 -0.76
N LYS A 196 -2.39 4.79 -0.70
CA LYS A 196 -1.78 5.68 -1.68
C LYS A 196 -0.77 6.62 -1.07
N PHE A 197 0.26 6.94 -1.83
CA PHE A 197 1.19 8.02 -1.52
C PHE A 197 0.67 9.38 -2.04
N GLY A 198 1.29 10.45 -1.57
CA GLY A 198 1.04 11.79 -2.06
C GLY A 198 0.00 12.58 -1.26
N TRP A 199 -0.57 13.58 -1.87
CA TRP A 199 -1.49 14.51 -1.24
C TRP A 199 -2.81 13.87 -0.82
N ILE A 200 -3.15 13.99 0.44
CA ILE A 200 -4.46 13.71 1.00
C ILE A 200 -4.90 14.92 1.80
N ASN A 201 -5.81 15.69 1.25
CA ASN A 201 -6.16 17.02 1.76
C ASN A 201 -4.89 17.90 1.82
N LYS A 202 -4.47 18.30 3.05
CA LYS A 202 -3.26 19.11 3.30
C LYS A 202 -2.02 18.30 3.67
N ASP A 203 -2.17 17.01 3.89
CA ASP A 203 -1.07 16.12 4.30
C ASP A 203 -0.46 15.42 3.09
N PHE A 204 0.82 15.06 3.17
CA PHE A 204 1.53 14.31 2.13
C PHE A 204 2.05 12.98 2.67
N ILE A 205 1.44 11.88 2.24
CA ILE A 205 1.75 10.54 2.72
C ILE A 205 2.96 9.97 1.96
N PRO A 206 3.96 9.41 2.64
CA PRO A 206 4.01 9.04 4.07
C PRO A 206 4.79 10.04 4.95
N PHE A 207 4.99 11.29 4.52
CA PHE A 207 5.94 12.19 5.17
C PHE A 207 5.37 12.96 6.35
N ASP A 208 4.08 13.21 6.35
CA ASP A 208 3.42 13.95 7.42
C ASP A 208 1.93 13.58 7.56
N GLY A 209 1.30 14.10 8.63
CA GLY A 209 -0.11 13.88 8.96
C GLY A 209 -0.36 12.64 9.83
N ASP A 210 -1.63 12.50 10.23
CA ASP A 210 -2.09 11.40 11.10
C ASP A 210 -2.59 10.18 10.30
N ILE A 211 -2.53 10.25 8.97
CA ILE A 211 -2.98 9.18 8.09
C ILE A 211 -1.83 8.19 7.85
N ILE A 212 -2.06 6.94 8.21
CA ILE A 212 -1.07 5.88 8.09
C ILE A 212 -1.14 5.29 6.68
N PHE A 213 0.04 5.05 6.07
CA PHE A 213 0.09 4.25 4.86
C PHE A 213 -0.12 2.77 5.22
N ASP A 214 -1.17 2.16 4.65
CA ASP A 214 -1.57 0.77 4.90
C ASP A 214 -1.33 -0.16 3.69
N GLY A 215 -0.48 0.24 2.78
CA GLY A 215 -0.29 -0.34 1.44
C GLY A 215 -0.30 -1.87 1.35
N ASP A 216 -0.70 -2.36 0.17
CA ASP A 216 -0.77 -3.80 -0.13
C ASP A 216 0.64 -4.43 -0.02
N MET A 217 0.72 -5.58 0.65
CA MET A 217 1.94 -6.41 0.74
C MET A 217 2.60 -6.69 -0.61
N LYS A 218 1.83 -6.67 -1.70
CA LYS A 218 2.35 -6.83 -3.08
C LYS A 218 3.34 -5.74 -3.50
N PHE A 219 3.24 -4.56 -2.91
CA PHE A 219 4.11 -3.41 -3.18
C PHE A 219 4.99 -3.06 -1.99
N LYS A 220 5.16 -3.98 -1.05
CA LYS A 220 5.95 -3.77 0.17
C LYS A 220 7.36 -3.24 -0.17
N GLN A 221 8.03 -3.83 -1.13
CA GLN A 221 9.38 -3.43 -1.54
C GLN A 221 9.42 -1.97 -2.04
N VAL A 222 8.45 -1.56 -2.85
CA VAL A 222 8.35 -0.18 -3.34
C VAL A 222 8.01 0.78 -2.20
N SER A 223 7.09 0.42 -1.32
CA SER A 223 6.70 1.27 -0.20
C SER A 223 7.82 1.43 0.84
N GLU A 224 8.55 0.37 1.14
CA GLU A 224 9.71 0.41 2.04
C GLU A 224 10.90 1.18 1.44
N SER A 225 10.97 1.29 0.11
CA SER A 225 12.02 2.08 -0.56
C SER A 225 11.87 3.58 -0.33
N VAL A 226 10.65 4.07 -0.02
CA VAL A 226 10.36 5.51 0.21
C VAL A 226 10.84 5.91 1.60
N THR A 227 12.14 5.92 1.78
CA THR A 227 12.84 6.21 3.04
C THR A 227 14.03 7.12 2.78
N THR A 228 14.73 7.53 3.84
CA THR A 228 15.96 8.33 3.77
C THR A 228 17.17 7.49 4.15
N GLN A 229 18.28 7.72 3.48
CA GLN A 229 19.57 7.11 3.81
C GLN A 229 20.73 8.06 3.54
N GLY A 230 21.80 7.91 4.31
CA GLY A 230 23.06 8.61 4.12
C GLY A 230 23.01 10.09 4.49
N SER A 231 23.78 10.91 3.79
CA SER A 231 23.93 12.34 4.05
C SER A 231 23.23 13.20 3.01
N TYR A 232 22.33 14.06 3.47
CA TYR A 232 21.66 15.03 2.60
C TYR A 232 22.64 16.04 1.98
N THR A 233 23.62 16.49 2.73
CA THR A 233 24.64 17.44 2.25
C THR A 233 25.46 16.83 1.12
N THR A 234 25.89 15.57 1.29
CA THR A 234 26.65 14.86 0.24
C THR A 234 25.84 14.71 -1.04
N TRP A 235 24.56 14.36 -0.93
CA TRP A 235 23.65 14.31 -2.07
C TRP A 235 23.51 15.67 -2.76
N LEU A 236 23.25 16.71 -1.97
CA LEU A 236 23.01 18.08 -2.47
C LEU A 236 24.22 18.65 -3.20
N ASP A 237 25.42 18.51 -2.63
CA ASP A 237 26.65 19.01 -3.22
C ASP A 237 26.98 18.30 -4.53
N HIS A 238 26.77 16.98 -4.58
CA HIS A 238 26.96 16.23 -5.82
C HIS A 238 25.93 16.65 -6.89
N VAL A 239 24.66 16.79 -6.52
CA VAL A 239 23.61 17.20 -7.47
C VAL A 239 23.86 18.60 -8.01
N ARG A 240 24.34 19.54 -7.20
CA ARG A 240 24.76 20.88 -7.67
C ARG A 240 25.88 20.77 -8.71
N THR A 241 26.85 19.88 -8.51
CA THR A 241 27.92 19.62 -9.49
C THR A 241 27.36 19.08 -10.80
N VAL A 242 26.38 18.16 -10.74
CA VAL A 242 25.70 17.63 -11.94
C VAL A 242 24.92 18.75 -12.67
N ARG A 243 24.20 19.59 -11.94
CA ARG A 243 23.39 20.70 -12.50
C ARG A 243 24.25 21.78 -13.15
N ALA A 244 25.42 22.09 -12.57
CA ALA A 244 26.35 23.08 -13.10
C ALA A 244 26.90 22.72 -14.48
N ARG A 245 26.81 21.48 -14.93
CA ARG A 245 27.22 21.04 -16.28
C ARG A 245 26.29 21.51 -17.40
N LYS A 246 25.15 22.06 -17.06
CA LYS A 246 24.14 22.58 -18.01
C LYS A 246 23.63 21.54 -19.02
N ARG A 247 23.67 20.23 -18.66
CA ARG A 247 23.05 19.19 -19.48
C ARG A 247 21.56 19.14 -19.15
N ILE A 248 20.72 19.43 -20.15
CA ILE A 248 19.27 19.49 -19.95
C ILE A 248 18.71 18.14 -19.54
N GLU A 249 19.26 17.03 -20.00
CA GLU A 249 18.77 15.68 -19.75
C GLU A 249 18.78 15.36 -18.25
N SER A 250 19.88 15.65 -17.56
CA SER A 250 19.99 15.41 -16.12
C SER A 250 19.15 16.39 -15.30
N LYS A 251 19.14 17.69 -15.66
CA LYS A 251 18.32 18.71 -14.99
C LYS A 251 16.83 18.37 -15.15
N PHE A 252 16.40 18.10 -16.37
CA PHE A 252 14.97 17.85 -16.68
C PHE A 252 14.46 16.57 -16.02
N CYS A 253 15.24 15.47 -16.08
CA CYS A 253 14.88 14.22 -15.43
C CYS A 253 14.75 14.38 -13.91
N LEU A 254 15.72 15.08 -13.27
CA LEU A 254 15.67 15.39 -11.86
C LEU A 254 14.45 16.25 -11.51
N THR A 255 14.20 17.29 -12.29
CA THR A 255 13.10 18.24 -12.07
C THR A 255 11.74 17.59 -12.32
N ALA A 256 11.62 16.72 -13.32
CA ALA A 256 10.41 15.93 -13.58
C ALA A 256 10.00 15.10 -12.35
N SER A 257 10.98 14.61 -11.59
CA SER A 257 10.72 13.92 -10.32
C SER A 257 10.05 14.82 -9.29
N PHE A 258 10.50 16.06 -9.13
CA PHE A 258 9.83 17.07 -8.28
C PHE A 258 8.47 17.51 -8.86
N ALA A 259 8.37 17.64 -10.17
CA ALA A 259 7.15 18.07 -10.87
C ALA A 259 5.98 17.13 -10.63
N SER A 260 6.25 15.85 -10.41
CA SER A 260 5.21 14.83 -10.18
C SER A 260 4.23 15.22 -9.08
N VAL A 261 4.70 15.76 -7.97
CA VAL A 261 3.85 16.14 -6.82
C VAL A 261 3.07 17.45 -7.04
N LEU A 262 3.39 18.17 -8.10
CA LEU A 262 2.69 19.40 -8.51
C LEU A 262 1.52 19.13 -9.47
N VAL A 263 1.48 17.96 -10.12
CA VAL A 263 0.43 17.64 -11.11
C VAL A 263 -0.97 17.77 -10.52
N ALA A 264 -1.20 17.28 -9.32
CA ALA A 264 -2.51 17.34 -8.67
C ALA A 264 -2.88 18.76 -8.18
N PRO A 265 -2.03 19.48 -7.42
CA PRO A 265 -2.29 20.86 -7.00
C PRO A 265 -2.55 21.81 -8.17
N LEU A 266 -1.80 21.68 -9.26
CA LEU A 266 -1.94 22.47 -10.48
C LEU A 266 -3.03 21.96 -11.43
N ARG A 267 -3.84 21.00 -11.00
CA ARG A 267 -4.94 20.40 -11.76
C ARG A 267 -4.52 19.82 -13.12
N GLY A 268 -3.25 19.45 -13.25
CA GLY A 268 -2.69 18.81 -14.43
C GLY A 268 -3.22 17.40 -14.64
N LEU A 269 -2.85 16.83 -15.78
CA LEU A 269 -3.04 15.42 -16.10
C LEU A 269 -1.69 14.71 -16.03
N PRO A 270 -1.66 13.39 -15.78
CA PRO A 270 -0.42 12.64 -15.84
C PRO A 270 0.25 12.81 -17.21
N PHE A 271 1.57 12.86 -17.20
CA PHE A 271 2.37 13.02 -18.41
C PHE A 271 3.67 12.22 -18.30
N PHE A 272 4.27 11.95 -19.46
CA PHE A 272 5.57 11.28 -19.54
C PHE A 272 6.69 12.30 -19.73
N VAL A 273 7.85 11.95 -19.16
CA VAL A 273 9.15 12.49 -19.54
C VAL A 273 10.00 11.31 -19.99
N ASP A 274 10.38 11.30 -21.26
CA ASP A 274 11.12 10.21 -21.89
C ASP A 274 12.54 10.66 -22.28
N LEU A 275 13.54 9.92 -21.80
CA LEU A 275 14.93 10.09 -22.18
C LEU A 275 15.31 9.03 -23.22
N TRP A 276 15.47 9.40 -24.46
CA TRP A 276 15.77 8.45 -25.51
C TRP A 276 17.12 8.72 -26.20
N GLY A 277 17.74 7.70 -26.74
CA GLY A 277 19.02 7.80 -27.44
C GLY A 277 19.88 6.55 -27.31
N GLY A 278 21.10 6.62 -27.80
CA GLY A 278 22.04 5.50 -27.83
C GLY A 278 22.31 4.87 -26.46
N THR A 279 22.81 3.64 -26.47
CA THR A 279 23.29 2.96 -25.26
C THR A 279 24.47 3.73 -24.65
N GLU A 280 24.66 3.55 -23.32
CA GLU A 280 25.75 4.14 -22.52
C GLU A 280 25.69 5.67 -22.32
N ALA A 281 24.66 6.36 -22.79
CA ALA A 281 24.51 7.80 -22.55
C ALA A 281 24.34 8.17 -21.05
N GLY A 282 24.00 7.23 -20.18
CA GLY A 282 23.79 7.46 -18.74
C GLY A 282 22.31 7.61 -18.36
N LYS A 283 21.36 7.22 -19.23
CA LYS A 283 19.92 7.37 -19.02
C LYS A 283 19.41 6.69 -17.74
N SER A 284 19.82 5.44 -17.47
CA SER A 284 19.44 4.73 -16.25
C SER A 284 20.01 5.41 -14.98
N VAL A 285 21.19 6.04 -15.07
CA VAL A 285 21.75 6.84 -13.96
C VAL A 285 20.91 8.12 -13.74
N ALA A 286 20.37 8.72 -14.81
CA ALA A 286 19.45 9.85 -14.68
C ALA A 286 18.14 9.44 -13.98
N LEU A 287 17.61 8.23 -14.26
CA LEU A 287 16.47 7.67 -13.49
C LEU A 287 16.86 7.44 -12.02
N MET A 288 18.04 6.93 -11.72
CA MET A 288 18.52 6.79 -10.34
C MET A 288 18.60 8.14 -9.62
N LEU A 289 19.10 9.17 -10.30
CA LEU A 289 19.14 10.54 -9.79
C LEU A 289 17.73 11.05 -9.47
N ALA A 290 16.78 10.86 -10.37
CA ALA A 290 15.38 11.25 -10.17
C ALA A 290 14.71 10.45 -9.03
N ALA A 291 14.97 9.16 -8.90
CA ALA A 291 14.45 8.31 -7.82
C ALA A 291 14.98 8.74 -6.45
N SER A 292 16.27 9.12 -6.38
CA SER A 292 16.95 9.50 -5.13
C SER A 292 16.36 10.72 -4.43
N VAL A 293 15.53 11.51 -5.12
CA VAL A 293 14.76 12.60 -4.52
C VAL A 293 13.84 12.09 -3.43
N TRP A 294 13.20 10.93 -3.62
CA TRP A 294 12.12 10.39 -2.80
C TRP A 294 12.44 9.10 -2.08
N ALA A 295 13.29 8.24 -2.68
CA ALA A 295 13.36 6.83 -2.35
C ALA A 295 14.73 6.23 -2.67
N ASN A 296 14.92 4.96 -2.27
CA ASN A 296 16.05 4.15 -2.68
C ASN A 296 16.06 3.96 -4.22
N PRO A 297 17.09 4.44 -4.93
CA PRO A 297 17.18 4.36 -6.38
C PRO A 297 17.69 3.02 -6.92
N ASP A 298 17.88 2.01 -6.07
CA ASP A 298 18.32 0.70 -6.52
C ASP A 298 17.28 0.04 -7.44
N GLU A 299 17.79 -0.78 -8.36
CA GLU A 299 16.95 -1.60 -9.22
C GLU A 299 16.01 -2.48 -8.40
N ASN A 300 14.77 -2.60 -8.86
CA ASN A 300 13.68 -3.32 -8.17
C ASN A 300 13.26 -2.74 -6.79
N ALA A 301 13.80 -1.59 -6.36
CA ALA A 301 13.29 -0.84 -5.22
C ALA A 301 12.17 0.11 -5.69
N PHE A 302 12.52 1.37 -5.97
CA PHE A 302 11.55 2.38 -6.45
C PHE A 302 11.40 2.37 -7.99
N ILE A 303 12.51 2.20 -8.72
CA ILE A 303 12.51 2.11 -10.18
C ILE A 303 11.91 0.75 -10.58
N GLY A 304 10.98 0.77 -11.53
CA GLY A 304 10.41 -0.43 -12.14
C GLY A 304 10.84 -0.60 -13.57
N ASP A 305 10.31 -1.61 -14.22
CA ASP A 305 10.54 -1.92 -15.63
C ASP A 305 9.25 -2.25 -16.40
N TYR A 306 9.35 -2.40 -17.71
CA TYR A 306 8.25 -2.78 -18.58
C TYR A 306 8.04 -4.31 -18.70
N LYS A 307 8.73 -5.13 -17.89
CA LYS A 307 8.47 -6.59 -17.84
C LYS A 307 7.18 -6.92 -17.08
N SER A 308 6.69 -5.98 -16.29
CA SER A 308 5.45 -6.11 -15.53
C SER A 308 4.22 -6.20 -16.44
N THR A 309 3.11 -6.73 -15.90
CA THR A 309 1.83 -6.71 -16.62
C THR A 309 1.19 -5.31 -16.57
N GLU A 310 0.35 -4.97 -17.57
CA GLU A 310 -0.41 -3.72 -17.59
C GLU A 310 -1.16 -3.47 -16.26
N THR A 311 -1.81 -4.50 -15.73
CA THR A 311 -2.55 -4.41 -14.44
C THR A 311 -1.62 -4.11 -13.27
N ALA A 312 -0.41 -4.65 -13.25
CA ALA A 312 0.55 -4.36 -12.19
C ALA A 312 1.08 -2.93 -12.30
N LEU A 313 1.30 -2.42 -13.51
CA LEU A 313 1.72 -1.04 -13.75
C LEU A 313 0.61 -0.04 -13.36
N GLU A 314 -0.67 -0.32 -13.70
CA GLU A 314 -1.82 0.49 -13.24
C GLU A 314 -1.91 0.50 -11.70
N ALA A 315 -1.74 -0.65 -11.04
CA ALA A 315 -1.79 -0.75 -9.58
C ALA A 315 -0.61 -0.03 -8.92
N LYS A 316 0.59 -0.09 -9.53
CA LYS A 316 1.76 0.68 -9.08
C LYS A 316 1.52 2.19 -9.23
N ALA A 317 0.96 2.64 -10.36
CA ALA A 317 0.61 4.03 -10.58
C ALA A 317 -0.45 4.53 -9.56
N ASP A 318 -1.46 3.73 -9.26
CA ASP A 318 -2.49 4.03 -8.25
C ASP A 318 -1.89 4.18 -6.85
N MET A 319 -0.97 3.30 -6.46
CA MET A 319 -0.28 3.36 -5.17
C MET A 319 0.65 4.58 -5.07
N LEU A 320 1.48 4.82 -6.10
CA LEU A 320 2.38 5.98 -6.15
C LEU A 320 1.61 7.29 -6.19
N ASN A 321 0.48 7.31 -6.85
CA ASN A 321 -0.50 8.39 -6.96
C ASN A 321 0.09 9.73 -7.39
N HIS A 322 0.77 10.47 -6.50
CA HIS A 322 1.41 11.76 -6.81
C HIS A 322 2.94 11.69 -6.83
N LEU A 323 3.54 10.62 -6.30
CA LEU A 323 4.98 10.39 -6.45
C LEU A 323 5.32 9.99 -7.90
N PRO A 324 6.53 10.29 -8.38
CA PRO A 324 6.92 9.92 -9.74
C PRO A 324 6.92 8.41 -9.93
N MET A 325 6.48 7.97 -11.10
CA MET A 325 6.61 6.57 -11.52
C MET A 325 7.79 6.47 -12.48
N LEU A 326 8.84 5.77 -12.05
CA LEU A 326 10.03 5.57 -12.87
C LEU A 326 10.03 4.18 -13.47
N LEU A 327 10.24 4.10 -14.80
CA LEU A 327 10.23 2.86 -15.56
C LEU A 327 11.47 2.82 -16.46
N ASP A 328 12.35 1.86 -16.21
CA ASP A 328 13.58 1.70 -16.97
C ASP A 328 13.35 0.87 -18.26
N ASP A 329 13.96 1.30 -19.33
CA ASP A 329 14.11 0.61 -20.62
C ASP A 329 12.80 0.22 -21.35
N THR A 330 12.31 1.14 -22.17
CA THR A 330 11.14 0.90 -23.06
C THR A 330 11.35 -0.24 -24.06
N SER A 331 12.59 -0.66 -24.36
CA SER A 331 12.89 -1.77 -25.25
C SER A 331 12.72 -3.14 -24.59
N ASN A 332 12.71 -3.19 -23.26
CA ASN A 332 12.67 -4.42 -22.47
C ASN A 332 11.23 -4.87 -22.12
N GLN A 333 10.33 -4.80 -23.10
CA GLN A 333 8.94 -5.19 -22.94
C GLN A 333 8.77 -6.70 -23.12
N ASN A 334 7.87 -7.32 -22.30
CA ASN A 334 7.42 -8.66 -22.63
C ASN A 334 6.54 -8.62 -23.91
N ARG A 335 6.47 -9.72 -24.66
CA ARG A 335 5.75 -9.81 -25.93
C ARG A 335 4.30 -9.31 -25.83
N ARG A 336 3.60 -9.68 -24.76
CA ARG A 336 2.18 -9.29 -24.55
C ARG A 336 2.02 -7.80 -24.28
N LEU A 337 2.99 -7.19 -23.61
CA LEU A 337 2.98 -5.76 -23.36
C LEU A 337 3.33 -4.99 -24.65
N ALA A 338 4.28 -5.48 -25.43
CA ALA A 338 4.64 -4.87 -26.71
C ALA A 338 3.45 -4.76 -27.66
N GLU A 339 2.58 -5.79 -27.71
CA GLU A 339 1.35 -5.79 -28.51
C GLU A 339 0.33 -4.74 -28.05
N ASN A 340 0.38 -4.30 -26.78
CA ASN A 340 -0.57 -3.37 -26.17
C ASN A 340 0.09 -2.08 -25.63
N PHE A 341 1.32 -1.80 -26.02
CA PHE A 341 2.12 -0.74 -25.41
C PHE A 341 1.51 0.65 -25.60
N GLU A 342 0.99 0.94 -26.79
CA GLU A 342 0.23 2.17 -27.05
C GLU A 342 -0.96 2.33 -26.08
N SER A 343 -1.72 1.25 -25.86
CA SER A 343 -2.84 1.25 -24.91
C SER A 343 -2.38 1.53 -23.48
N LEU A 344 -1.24 0.95 -23.06
CA LEU A 344 -0.67 1.21 -21.74
C LEU A 344 -0.29 2.69 -21.57
N VAL A 345 0.45 3.26 -22.53
CA VAL A 345 0.85 4.68 -22.49
C VAL A 345 -0.39 5.57 -22.41
N TYR A 346 -1.42 5.27 -23.22
CA TYR A 346 -2.68 6.00 -23.17
C TYR A 346 -3.37 5.93 -21.81
N VAL A 347 -3.46 4.72 -21.22
CA VAL A 347 -4.05 4.51 -19.87
C VAL A 347 -3.26 5.28 -18.82
N LEU A 348 -1.93 5.19 -18.83
CA LEU A 348 -1.08 5.90 -17.88
C LEU A 348 -1.25 7.42 -17.99
N CYS A 349 -1.32 7.98 -19.21
CA CYS A 349 -1.60 9.39 -19.46
C CYS A 349 -3.04 9.80 -19.06
N SER A 350 -4.00 8.88 -19.08
CA SER A 350 -5.39 9.20 -18.72
C SER A 350 -5.57 9.44 -17.21
N GLY A 351 -4.66 8.92 -16.38
CA GLY A 351 -4.71 9.04 -14.93
C GLY A 351 -5.75 8.15 -14.26
N LYS A 352 -6.27 7.16 -14.99
CA LYS A 352 -7.23 6.19 -14.47
C LYS A 352 -7.10 4.83 -15.14
N GLY A 353 -7.22 3.80 -14.31
CA GLY A 353 -7.14 2.41 -14.75
C GLY A 353 -8.41 1.94 -15.44
N LYS A 354 -8.30 0.78 -16.09
CA LYS A 354 -9.44 0.10 -16.71
C LYS A 354 -10.44 -0.35 -15.65
N THR A 355 -11.72 -0.11 -15.88
CA THR A 355 -12.79 -0.61 -15.01
C THR A 355 -12.85 -2.13 -15.11
N ARG A 356 -12.85 -2.82 -13.96
CA ARG A 356 -12.89 -4.29 -13.86
C ARG A 356 -14.00 -4.72 -12.92
N SER A 357 -14.76 -5.77 -13.30
CA SER A 357 -15.71 -6.42 -12.41
C SER A 357 -14.99 -7.25 -11.34
N ASN A 358 -15.58 -7.35 -10.16
CA ASN A 358 -15.12 -8.25 -9.11
C ASN A 358 -15.88 -9.61 -9.17
N LYS A 359 -15.44 -10.56 -8.33
CA LYS A 359 -16.06 -11.89 -8.26
C LYS A 359 -17.50 -11.88 -7.72
N ASP A 360 -17.89 -10.81 -7.04
CA ASP A 360 -19.18 -10.66 -6.36
C ASP A 360 -20.18 -9.79 -7.16
N ILE A 361 -20.03 -9.75 -8.50
CA ILE A 361 -20.91 -9.02 -9.44
C ILE A 361 -20.89 -7.48 -9.20
N GLY A 362 -19.88 -6.98 -8.53
CA GLY A 362 -19.63 -5.54 -8.35
C GLY A 362 -18.56 -5.01 -9.30
N ILE A 363 -18.34 -3.71 -9.26
CA ILE A 363 -17.23 -3.04 -9.95
C ILE A 363 -16.13 -2.79 -8.93
N ASN A 364 -14.89 -3.18 -9.24
CA ASN A 364 -13.74 -2.79 -8.44
C ASN A 364 -13.58 -1.27 -8.44
N ARG A 365 -13.05 -0.72 -7.35
CA ARG A 365 -12.67 0.68 -7.30
C ARG A 365 -11.75 0.99 -8.49
N GLU A 366 -12.08 2.07 -9.22
CA GLU A 366 -11.25 2.56 -10.32
C GLU A 366 -9.93 3.11 -9.76
N SER A 367 -8.81 2.59 -10.25
CA SER A 367 -7.48 3.11 -9.94
C SER A 367 -7.33 4.53 -10.51
N ARG A 368 -6.72 5.46 -9.75
CA ARG A 368 -6.52 6.84 -10.18
C ARG A 368 -5.20 7.38 -9.68
N TRP A 369 -4.51 8.13 -10.53
CA TRP A 369 -3.23 8.78 -10.22
C TRP A 369 -3.11 10.12 -10.95
N LYS A 370 -2.24 10.98 -10.44
CA LYS A 370 -1.85 12.26 -11.03
C LYS A 370 -0.37 12.50 -10.79
N ASN A 371 0.46 11.92 -11.62
CA ASN A 371 1.91 11.95 -11.47
C ASN A 371 2.62 12.19 -12.81
N CYS A 372 3.93 12.37 -12.72
CA CYS A 372 4.84 12.29 -13.85
C CYS A 372 5.38 10.85 -13.95
N ILE A 373 5.35 10.29 -15.16
CA ILE A 373 5.97 9.01 -15.47
C ILE A 373 7.30 9.32 -16.18
N ILE A 374 8.42 8.89 -15.59
CA ILE A 374 9.75 9.13 -16.13
C ILE A 374 10.27 7.81 -16.68
N THR A 375 10.65 7.81 -17.94
CA THR A 375 11.12 6.60 -18.63
C THR A 375 12.35 6.87 -19.48
N ASN A 376 12.97 5.81 -19.96
CA ASN A 376 14.06 5.88 -20.90
C ASN A 376 13.98 4.78 -21.95
N GLY A 377 14.67 4.96 -23.06
CA GLY A 377 14.72 3.99 -24.13
C GLY A 377 15.77 4.29 -25.19
N GLU A 378 15.88 3.42 -26.17
CA GLU A 378 16.74 3.67 -27.35
C GLU A 378 16.03 4.49 -28.43
N LYS A 379 14.70 4.42 -28.45
CA LYS A 379 13.83 5.14 -29.39
C LYS A 379 12.87 6.04 -28.62
N PRO A 380 12.45 7.17 -29.20
CA PRO A 380 11.48 8.05 -28.58
C PRO A 380 10.17 7.31 -28.30
N LEU A 381 9.55 7.59 -27.14
CA LEU A 381 8.30 6.95 -26.71
C LEU A 381 7.17 7.15 -27.73
N THR A 382 7.14 8.30 -28.40
CA THR A 382 6.18 8.61 -29.46
C THR A 382 6.27 7.70 -30.67
N SER A 383 7.41 7.03 -30.91
CA SER A 383 7.54 6.04 -31.96
C SER A 383 6.66 4.79 -31.77
N TYR A 384 6.19 4.58 -30.53
CA TYR A 384 5.31 3.48 -30.16
C TYR A 384 3.83 3.88 -30.04
N VAL A 385 3.50 5.18 -30.21
CA VAL A 385 2.16 5.73 -29.94
C VAL A 385 1.64 6.44 -31.18
N ASN A 386 0.42 6.08 -31.59
CA ASN A 386 -0.24 6.69 -32.76
C ASN A 386 -1.35 7.67 -32.38
N GLN A 387 -1.85 7.62 -31.14
CA GLN A 387 -2.97 8.43 -30.70
C GLN A 387 -2.50 9.82 -30.23
N GLY A 388 -2.93 10.88 -30.92
CA GLY A 388 -2.56 12.25 -30.61
C GLY A 388 -2.89 12.71 -29.18
N GLY A 389 -3.88 12.09 -28.55
CA GLY A 389 -4.22 12.39 -27.15
C GLY A 389 -3.14 11.97 -26.13
N ALA A 390 -2.43 10.88 -26.37
CA ALA A 390 -1.30 10.43 -25.56
C ALA A 390 -0.03 11.21 -25.92
N MET A 391 0.23 11.40 -27.22
CA MET A 391 1.40 12.15 -27.70
C MET A 391 1.48 13.56 -27.11
N ASN A 392 0.35 14.25 -26.97
CA ASN A 392 0.27 15.57 -26.32
C ASN A 392 0.63 15.60 -24.83
N ARG A 393 0.99 14.44 -24.23
CA ARG A 393 1.35 14.30 -22.80
C ARG A 393 2.70 13.61 -22.65
N ILE A 394 3.53 13.67 -23.68
CA ILE A 394 4.88 13.12 -23.67
C ILE A 394 5.83 14.28 -23.96
N LEU A 395 6.79 14.49 -23.06
CA LEU A 395 7.93 15.38 -23.22
C LEU A 395 9.15 14.51 -23.51
N GLU A 396 9.77 14.67 -24.65
CA GLU A 396 10.88 13.82 -25.08
C GLU A 396 12.21 14.57 -25.10
N ILE A 397 13.23 13.92 -24.62
CA ILE A 397 14.58 14.47 -24.54
C ILE A 397 15.54 13.50 -25.26
N SER A 398 16.15 13.98 -26.34
CA SER A 398 17.24 13.26 -27.01
C SER A 398 18.50 13.31 -26.17
N CYS A 399 19.09 12.15 -25.92
CA CYS A 399 20.31 12.00 -25.16
C CYS A 399 21.50 11.83 -26.08
N ASP A 400 21.98 12.94 -26.63
CA ASP A 400 23.13 12.98 -27.51
C ASP A 400 24.43 13.11 -26.71
N GLY A 401 25.15 11.98 -26.56
CA GLY A 401 26.39 11.91 -25.80
C GLY A 401 26.19 11.61 -24.31
N TYR A 402 27.24 11.84 -23.52
CA TYR A 402 27.24 11.51 -22.10
C TYR A 402 26.49 12.55 -21.25
N ILE A 403 25.47 12.12 -20.51
CA ILE A 403 24.70 12.95 -19.59
C ILE A 403 25.56 13.36 -18.38
N PHE A 404 26.38 12.45 -17.89
CA PHE A 404 27.24 12.64 -16.72
C PHE A 404 28.74 12.58 -17.10
N GLU A 405 29.57 13.25 -16.33
CA GLU A 405 31.04 13.14 -16.45
C GLU A 405 31.50 11.78 -15.93
N ASP A 406 31.01 11.44 -14.75
CA ASP A 406 31.24 10.14 -14.12
C ASP A 406 29.88 9.53 -13.72
N PRO A 407 29.27 8.70 -14.58
CA PRO A 407 28.02 8.03 -14.27
C PRO A 407 28.14 7.09 -13.07
N ARG A 408 29.31 6.47 -12.87
CA ARG A 408 29.55 5.53 -11.76
C ARG A 408 29.58 6.26 -10.42
N LEU A 409 30.28 7.42 -10.37
CA LEU A 409 30.30 8.26 -9.19
C LEU A 409 28.87 8.73 -8.86
N THR A 410 28.12 9.24 -9.85
CA THR A 410 26.75 9.69 -9.65
C THR A 410 25.87 8.57 -9.11
N ALA A 411 25.90 7.39 -9.72
CA ALA A 411 25.14 6.22 -9.26
C ALA A 411 25.53 5.82 -7.83
N SER A 412 26.82 5.82 -7.51
CA SER A 412 27.30 5.50 -6.16
C SER A 412 26.82 6.52 -5.11
N VAL A 413 26.89 7.82 -5.41
CA VAL A 413 26.46 8.86 -4.47
C VAL A 413 24.97 8.77 -4.21
N VAL A 414 24.13 8.65 -5.26
CA VAL A 414 22.66 8.63 -5.09
C VAL A 414 22.17 7.34 -4.46
N LYS A 415 22.83 6.19 -4.67
CA LYS A 415 22.49 4.92 -4.01
C LYS A 415 22.78 4.92 -2.50
N ASN A 416 23.73 5.71 -2.06
CA ASN A 416 24.11 5.80 -0.66
C ASN A 416 23.48 7.01 0.06
N ASN A 417 22.91 7.96 -0.68
CA ASN A 417 22.33 9.19 -0.12
C ASN A 417 21.05 9.54 -0.87
N TYR A 418 19.88 9.40 -0.23
CA TYR A 418 18.60 9.61 -0.89
C TYR A 418 17.44 9.96 0.06
N GLY A 419 16.31 10.41 -0.50
CA GLY A 419 15.01 10.57 0.15
C GLY A 419 14.80 11.86 0.93
N TYR A 420 15.81 12.70 1.09
CA TYR A 420 15.70 13.95 1.86
C TYR A 420 15.08 15.10 1.08
N ALA A 421 15.51 15.29 -0.17
CA ALA A 421 15.12 16.45 -0.97
C ALA A 421 13.61 16.52 -1.23
N GLY A 422 12.98 15.37 -1.47
CA GLY A 422 11.53 15.31 -1.67
C GLY A 422 10.74 15.71 -0.43
N ARG A 423 11.20 15.32 0.76
CA ARG A 423 10.57 15.72 2.03
C ARG A 423 10.65 17.24 2.27
N ASP A 424 11.83 17.83 1.98
CA ASP A 424 11.99 19.27 2.09
C ASP A 424 11.19 20.02 1.03
N PHE A 425 11.11 19.49 -0.19
CA PHE A 425 10.27 20.05 -1.24
C PHE A 425 8.79 20.11 -0.83
N ILE A 426 8.25 19.06 -0.23
CA ILE A 426 6.87 19.06 0.28
C ILE A 426 6.65 20.14 1.35
N LYS A 427 7.60 20.34 2.27
CA LYS A 427 7.52 21.43 3.27
C LYS A 427 7.47 22.80 2.60
N ILE A 428 8.36 23.03 1.63
CA ILE A 428 8.43 24.26 0.85
C ILE A 428 7.12 24.51 0.11
N LEU A 429 6.55 23.51 -0.55
CA LEU A 429 5.27 23.62 -1.24
C LEU A 429 4.12 24.00 -0.30
N LYS A 430 4.12 23.49 0.94
CA LYS A 430 3.13 23.86 1.95
C LYS A 430 3.30 25.31 2.43
N GLU A 431 4.53 25.78 2.53
CA GLU A 431 4.83 27.18 2.89
C GLU A 431 4.43 28.16 1.79
N ILE A 432 4.71 27.83 0.52
CA ILE A 432 4.32 28.65 -0.64
C ILE A 432 2.80 28.67 -0.80
N GLY A 433 2.15 27.51 -0.55
CA GLY A 433 0.72 27.33 -0.75
C GLY A 433 0.34 27.16 -2.21
N VAL A 434 -0.85 26.58 -2.43
CA VAL A 434 -1.33 26.26 -3.80
C VAL A 434 -1.45 27.50 -4.67
N GLU A 435 -1.91 28.61 -4.12
CA GLU A 435 -2.10 29.89 -4.86
C GLU A 435 -0.75 30.42 -5.35
N GLY A 436 0.28 30.47 -4.50
CA GLY A 436 1.61 30.91 -4.90
C GLY A 436 2.25 30.00 -5.96
N ILE A 437 2.03 28.68 -5.85
CA ILE A 437 2.51 27.72 -6.86
C ILE A 437 1.80 27.95 -8.20
N MET A 438 0.49 28.22 -8.19
CA MET A 438 -0.29 28.54 -9.40
C MET A 438 0.15 29.86 -10.06
N GLU A 439 0.53 30.88 -9.28
CA GLU A 439 1.09 32.13 -9.81
C GLU A 439 2.41 31.90 -10.53
N ILE A 440 3.30 31.09 -9.94
CA ILE A 440 4.57 30.70 -10.59
C ILE A 440 4.30 29.96 -11.90
N GLN A 441 3.38 28.98 -11.90
CA GLN A 441 3.02 28.26 -13.11
C GLN A 441 2.45 29.17 -14.18
N LYS A 442 1.60 30.11 -13.80
CA LYS A 442 0.98 31.05 -14.74
C LYS A 442 2.02 31.85 -15.49
N SER A 443 3.08 32.34 -14.83
CA SER A 443 4.16 33.06 -15.51
C SER A 443 4.82 32.25 -16.63
N PHE A 444 5.03 30.95 -16.40
CA PHE A 444 5.56 30.05 -17.42
C PHE A 444 4.55 29.74 -18.53
N LEU A 445 3.26 29.59 -18.18
CA LEU A 445 2.22 29.40 -19.21
C LEU A 445 2.10 30.60 -20.12
N ASP A 446 2.09 31.82 -19.57
CA ASP A 446 2.02 33.05 -20.34
C ASP A 446 3.21 33.20 -21.32
N GLU A 447 4.40 32.66 -20.95
CA GLU A 447 5.59 32.66 -21.80
C GLU A 447 5.55 31.55 -22.87
N LEU A 448 5.01 30.39 -22.52
CA LEU A 448 4.88 29.25 -23.44
C LEU A 448 3.71 29.41 -24.44
N ASP A 449 2.59 30.04 -24.04
CA ASP A 449 1.38 30.20 -24.87
C ASP A 449 1.54 31.21 -26.00
N ASN A 450 2.60 32.02 -26.01
CA ASN A 450 2.96 32.86 -27.13
C ASN A 450 3.29 32.07 -28.41
N ASP A 451 3.45 30.75 -28.31
CA ASP A 451 3.66 29.84 -29.43
C ASP A 451 2.38 29.03 -29.72
N GLU A 452 1.56 29.47 -30.69
CA GLU A 452 0.27 28.84 -31.05
C GLU A 452 0.40 27.33 -31.41
N LYS A 453 1.62 26.84 -31.61
CA LYS A 453 1.90 25.48 -32.07
C LYS A 453 1.80 24.40 -30.97
N MET A 454 1.85 24.78 -29.69
CA MET A 454 2.19 23.82 -28.61
C MET A 454 1.25 23.79 -27.40
N GLN A 455 0.06 24.38 -27.46
CA GLN A 455 -0.85 24.63 -26.33
C GLN A 455 -1.14 23.45 -25.37
N LYS A 456 -1.16 22.20 -25.86
CA LYS A 456 -1.54 21.06 -25.02
C LYS A 456 -0.37 20.48 -24.20
N GLN A 457 0.85 20.59 -24.73
CA GLN A 457 2.06 20.13 -24.03
C GLN A 457 2.60 21.23 -23.09
N SER A 458 2.31 22.51 -23.37
CA SER A 458 2.72 23.66 -22.54
C SER A 458 2.31 23.50 -21.08
N LEU A 459 1.13 22.90 -20.82
CA LEU A 459 0.69 22.64 -19.44
C LEU A 459 1.65 21.70 -18.71
N SER A 460 2.06 20.60 -19.33
CA SER A 460 3.01 19.63 -18.72
C SER A 460 4.38 20.26 -18.53
N LEU A 461 4.87 20.99 -19.54
CA LEU A 461 6.15 21.69 -19.46
C LEU A 461 6.14 22.78 -18.39
N SER A 462 5.06 23.56 -18.27
CA SER A 462 4.95 24.59 -17.22
C SER A 462 5.01 24.00 -15.81
N ILE A 463 4.48 22.79 -15.60
CA ILE A 463 4.58 22.10 -14.31
C ILE A 463 6.05 21.74 -14.01
N VAL A 464 6.81 21.26 -15.01
CA VAL A 464 8.24 20.98 -14.86
C VAL A 464 9.02 22.24 -14.57
N LEU A 465 8.81 23.33 -15.31
CA LEU A 465 9.50 24.61 -15.09
C LEU A 465 9.15 25.23 -13.72
N THR A 466 7.90 25.07 -13.26
CA THR A 466 7.48 25.49 -11.92
C THR A 466 8.25 24.72 -10.84
N ALA A 467 8.40 23.39 -11.01
CA ALA A 467 9.17 22.57 -10.10
C ALA A 467 10.66 22.95 -10.11
N ASP A 468 11.22 23.22 -11.29
CA ASP A 468 12.61 23.67 -11.41
C ASP A 468 12.85 24.97 -10.66
N LYS A 469 11.99 25.96 -10.88
CA LYS A 469 12.10 27.26 -10.20
C LYS A 469 12.07 27.08 -8.68
N ILE A 470 11.08 26.36 -8.16
CA ILE A 470 10.95 26.16 -6.71
C ILE A 470 12.15 25.35 -6.15
N ALA A 471 12.54 24.28 -6.82
CA ALA A 471 13.69 23.47 -6.37
C ALA A 471 15.01 24.24 -6.44
N THR A 472 15.20 25.06 -7.49
CA THR A 472 16.40 25.89 -7.63
C THR A 472 16.46 26.99 -6.58
N ASP A 473 15.35 27.69 -6.32
CA ASP A 473 15.29 28.79 -5.37
C ASP A 473 15.47 28.32 -3.90
N TYR A 474 14.88 27.18 -3.54
CA TYR A 474 14.76 26.79 -2.14
C TYR A 474 15.63 25.60 -1.73
N ILE A 475 15.90 24.63 -2.63
CA ILE A 475 16.70 23.44 -2.33
C ILE A 475 18.13 23.62 -2.82
N PHE A 476 18.31 23.77 -4.13
CA PHE A 476 19.64 23.79 -4.72
C PHE A 476 20.38 25.11 -4.45
N LYS A 477 19.69 26.23 -4.57
CA LYS A 477 20.25 27.59 -4.36
C LYS A 477 21.52 27.82 -5.18
N ASP A 478 21.53 27.27 -6.41
CA ASP A 478 22.67 27.28 -7.32
C ASP A 478 22.48 28.23 -8.51
N GLY A 479 21.26 28.72 -8.72
CA GLY A 479 20.92 29.60 -9.85
C GLY A 479 20.89 28.89 -11.21
N GLU A 480 21.02 27.55 -11.24
CA GLU A 480 21.09 26.75 -12.45
C GLU A 480 19.69 26.31 -12.92
N TYR A 481 18.86 27.26 -13.37
CA TYR A 481 17.54 27.00 -13.92
C TYR A 481 17.61 26.25 -15.26
N ILE A 482 16.53 25.58 -15.61
CA ILE A 482 16.33 25.05 -16.96
C ILE A 482 16.07 26.24 -17.89
N ASP A 483 16.81 26.29 -18.99
CA ASP A 483 16.57 27.29 -20.04
C ASP A 483 15.25 26.99 -20.76
N ILE A 484 14.38 27.99 -20.89
CA ILE A 484 13.03 27.83 -21.42
C ILE A 484 13.07 27.49 -22.93
N GLU A 485 13.97 28.10 -23.69
CA GLU A 485 14.09 27.84 -25.12
C GLU A 485 14.65 26.42 -25.37
N GLU A 486 15.57 25.97 -24.53
CA GLU A 486 16.03 24.59 -24.56
C GLU A 486 14.92 23.61 -24.14
N ALA A 487 14.13 23.96 -23.12
CA ALA A 487 12.99 23.15 -22.67
C ALA A 487 11.88 23.04 -23.75
N LYS A 488 11.67 24.07 -24.54
CA LYS A 488 10.70 24.03 -25.67
C LYS A 488 11.07 22.96 -26.72
N GLN A 489 12.35 22.58 -26.83
CA GLN A 489 12.78 21.52 -27.73
C GLN A 489 12.28 20.14 -27.31
N THR A 490 11.81 19.98 -26.07
CA THR A 490 11.17 18.73 -25.61
C THR A 490 9.73 18.58 -26.12
N LEU A 491 9.17 19.62 -26.71
CA LEU A 491 7.80 19.64 -27.22
C LEU A 491 7.77 19.13 -28.67
N ILE A 492 6.75 18.36 -28.98
CA ILE A 492 6.56 17.79 -30.31
C ILE A 492 5.81 18.80 -31.18
N ASP A 493 6.32 19.12 -32.37
CA ASP A 493 5.67 20.05 -33.30
C ASP A 493 4.27 19.55 -33.70
N LYS A 494 3.31 20.45 -33.78
CA LYS A 494 1.93 20.20 -34.21
C LYS A 494 1.84 19.52 -35.58
N ASN A 495 2.77 19.82 -36.48
CA ASN A 495 2.85 19.20 -37.80
C ASN A 495 3.28 17.74 -37.71
N GLU A 496 4.11 17.37 -36.73
CA GLU A 496 4.49 15.98 -36.45
C GLU A 496 3.34 15.17 -35.79
N LEU A 497 2.38 15.86 -35.19
CA LEU A 497 1.16 15.26 -34.62
C LEU A 497 0.07 15.04 -35.66
N SER A 498 0.20 15.60 -36.87
CA SER A 498 -0.82 15.46 -37.92
C SER A 498 -0.73 14.08 -38.57
N ASP A 499 -1.87 13.38 -38.63
CA ASP A 499 -1.95 12.05 -39.26
C ASP A 499 -1.51 12.09 -40.72
N ASN A 500 -1.72 13.20 -41.42
CA ASN A 500 -1.32 13.37 -42.83
C ASN A 500 0.21 13.42 -43.00
N GLU A 501 0.90 14.16 -42.15
CA GLU A 501 2.37 14.28 -42.19
C GLU A 501 3.03 12.94 -41.80
N ARG A 502 2.48 12.25 -40.83
CA ARG A 502 2.96 10.92 -40.42
C ARG A 502 2.77 9.87 -41.51
N CYS A 503 1.61 9.86 -42.16
CA CYS A 503 1.38 9.00 -43.31
C CYS A 503 2.37 9.33 -44.45
N TYR A 504 2.63 10.60 -44.69
CA TYR A 504 3.59 11.03 -45.70
C TYR A 504 5.01 10.56 -45.35
N ARG A 505 5.50 10.78 -44.14
CA ARG A 505 6.82 10.30 -43.69
C ARG A 505 6.92 8.77 -43.75
N TYR A 506 5.88 8.04 -43.31
CA TYR A 506 5.85 6.58 -43.37
C TYR A 506 5.98 6.08 -44.83
N ILE A 507 5.31 6.75 -45.77
CA ILE A 507 5.40 6.42 -47.18
C ILE A 507 6.81 6.73 -47.69
N VAL A 508 7.37 7.89 -47.37
CA VAL A 508 8.74 8.27 -47.78
C VAL A 508 9.78 7.28 -47.25
N ASP A 509 9.71 6.89 -45.98
CA ASP A 509 10.63 5.93 -45.38
C ASP A 509 10.50 4.50 -45.95
N LYS A 510 9.35 4.17 -46.53
CA LYS A 510 9.12 2.87 -47.18
C LYS A 510 9.54 2.85 -48.63
N VAL A 511 9.63 4.03 -49.23
CA VAL A 511 9.98 4.17 -50.67
C VAL A 511 11.48 4.49 -50.86
N ALA A 512 12.14 5.04 -49.83
CA ALA A 512 13.58 5.23 -49.75
C ALA A 512 14.28 3.92 -49.34
#